data_beac12ea688f5caba179134588337092
#
_entry.id   beac12ea688f5caba179134588337092
#
_cell.length_a   1.000
_cell.length_b   1.000
_cell.length_c   1.000
_cell.angle_alpha   90.00
_cell.angle_beta   90.00
_cell.angle_gamma   90.00
#
_symmetry.space_group_name_H-M   'P 1'
#
loop_
_entity.id
_entity.type
_entity.pdbx_description
1 polymer ?
#
loop_
_entity_poly.entity_id
_entity_poly.type
_entity_poly.pdbx_seq_one_letter_code
_entity_poly.pdbx_strand_id
1 'polypeptide(L)'
;FNYSNPIDNNNDNFTDVTLQDRISIFQKWDFKRANNRKFSIAGRYFYEDRWGGEMQWNPSYRGGNEVYGESIYTSRFEILGDYQLPITEKVNFQFSYSDHDQNSVYGNTPYLAQQRIGFGQLIWDKKVSKHDVLLGAAVRYNYYNDNTTATLNADEVTIPSLFIQDEISFTKKQSLLLGMRYDYDSRHGNIFTPRIAYRFKPTEDDIIRLNAGTGFRVVNLFTEEHAALTGARDVIIEETLDPEESYNININYLKKLYLKNGMLFTFDTSAWYTYFTNAIIPDYDTNPNQIIYDNLDGYSTSTGISFNID
;
A
#
# COMPACT_ATOMS: atom_id res chain seq x y z
N PHE A 1 3.38 21.13 -12.64
CA PHE A 1 4.57 20.62 -13.30
C PHE A 1 4.22 20.27 -14.74
N ASN A 2 4.97 20.77 -15.70
CA ASN A 2 4.83 20.48 -17.11
C ASN A 2 6.21 20.08 -17.64
N TYR A 3 6.28 18.98 -18.40
CA TYR A 3 7.46 18.55 -19.13
C TYR A 3 7.04 18.01 -20.49
N SER A 4 7.30 18.78 -21.54
CA SER A 4 6.79 18.52 -22.90
C SER A 4 7.91 18.43 -23.98
N ASN A 5 9.19 18.37 -23.55
CA ASN A 5 10.31 18.29 -24.49
C ASN A 5 10.75 16.82 -24.65
N PRO A 6 10.43 16.15 -25.78
CA PRO A 6 10.84 14.77 -25.98
C PRO A 6 12.36 14.68 -26.16
N ILE A 7 12.97 13.69 -25.52
CA ILE A 7 14.41 13.40 -25.58
C ILE A 7 14.58 11.95 -26.02
N ASP A 8 15.47 11.76 -27.00
CA ASP A 8 15.95 10.47 -27.49
C ASP A 8 17.48 10.53 -27.47
N ASN A 9 18.12 9.88 -26.50
CA ASN A 9 19.57 9.88 -26.32
C ASN A 9 20.26 8.71 -27.05
N ASN A 10 19.52 7.64 -27.29
CA ASN A 10 20.03 6.42 -27.88
C ASN A 10 19.78 6.34 -29.39
N ASN A 11 19.01 7.28 -29.97
CA ASN A 11 18.62 7.39 -31.36
C ASN A 11 17.81 6.18 -31.88
N ASP A 12 16.90 5.67 -31.05
CA ASP A 12 15.96 4.61 -31.41
C ASP A 12 14.59 5.15 -31.86
N ASN A 13 14.45 6.47 -31.92
CA ASN A 13 13.22 7.19 -32.28
C ASN A 13 12.12 7.09 -31.23
N PHE A 14 12.43 6.69 -29.99
CA PHE A 14 11.50 6.68 -28.85
C PHE A 14 11.90 7.69 -27.78
N THR A 15 10.91 8.13 -26.99
CA THR A 15 11.18 9.05 -25.87
C THR A 15 11.80 8.31 -24.68
N ASP A 16 13.02 8.70 -24.28
CA ASP A 16 13.69 8.15 -23.08
C ASP A 16 13.10 8.66 -21.76
N VAL A 17 12.40 9.78 -21.81
CA VAL A 17 11.79 10.41 -20.64
C VAL A 17 10.31 10.63 -20.89
N THR A 18 9.50 10.17 -19.97
CA THR A 18 8.04 10.36 -20.03
C THR A 18 7.69 11.83 -20.01
N LEU A 19 6.91 12.26 -20.98
CA LEU A 19 6.33 13.60 -21.02
C LEU A 19 5.13 13.66 -20.08
N GLN A 20 4.88 14.80 -19.44
CA GLN A 20 3.78 14.90 -18.49
C GLN A 20 3.33 16.31 -18.17
N ASP A 21 2.03 16.44 -17.95
CA ASP A 21 1.38 17.57 -17.30
C ASP A 21 0.77 17.12 -15.99
N ARG A 22 1.13 17.77 -14.88
CA ARG A 22 0.68 17.38 -13.55
C ARG A 22 0.24 18.56 -12.71
N ILE A 23 -0.92 18.43 -12.08
CA ILE A 23 -1.41 19.31 -11.03
C ILE A 23 -1.61 18.47 -9.77
N SER A 24 -1.03 18.91 -8.64
CA SER A 24 -1.25 18.31 -7.33
C SER A 24 -1.47 19.40 -6.30
N ILE A 25 -2.63 19.37 -5.67
CA ILE A 25 -3.01 20.31 -4.61
C ILE A 25 -3.30 19.49 -3.37
N PHE A 26 -2.63 19.82 -2.27
CA PHE A 26 -2.88 19.26 -0.95
C PHE A 26 -3.09 20.37 0.05
N GLN A 27 -4.18 20.26 0.81
CA GLN A 27 -4.49 21.20 1.86
C GLN A 27 -4.89 20.44 3.12
N LYS A 28 -4.28 20.82 4.25
CA LYS A 28 -4.60 20.30 5.58
C LYS A 28 -5.02 21.43 6.49
N TRP A 29 -6.06 21.19 7.27
CA TRP A 29 -6.58 22.08 8.32
C TRP A 29 -6.50 21.36 9.66
N ASP A 30 -5.83 21.99 10.63
CA ASP A 30 -5.78 21.54 12.01
C ASP A 30 -6.59 22.54 12.86
N PHE A 31 -7.62 22.05 13.53
CA PHE A 31 -8.53 22.86 14.32
C PHE A 31 -8.15 22.83 15.79
N LYS A 32 -7.94 23.99 16.38
CA LYS A 32 -7.71 24.11 17.82
C LYS A 32 -9.02 23.86 18.57
N ARG A 33 -9.03 22.86 19.45
CA ARG A 33 -10.20 22.46 20.24
C ARG A 33 -9.93 22.55 21.73
N ALA A 34 -10.98 22.60 22.54
CA ALA A 34 -10.89 22.54 23.98
C ALA A 34 -10.17 21.27 24.44
N ASN A 35 -9.36 21.37 25.52
CA ASN A 35 -8.55 20.30 26.09
C ASN A 35 -7.52 19.71 25.09
N ASN A 36 -7.07 20.50 24.12
CA ASN A 36 -6.11 20.09 23.06
C ASN A 36 -6.55 18.82 22.30
N ARG A 37 -7.85 18.56 22.22
CA ARG A 37 -8.38 17.41 21.47
C ARG A 37 -8.07 17.55 19.97
N LYS A 38 -7.62 16.47 19.39
CA LYS A 38 -7.23 16.43 18.00
C LYS A 38 -8.44 16.59 17.07
N PHE A 39 -8.31 17.43 16.06
CA PHE A 39 -9.18 17.49 14.90
C PHE A 39 -8.38 18.02 13.72
N SER A 40 -8.21 17.19 12.72
CA SER A 40 -7.62 17.58 11.45
C SER A 40 -8.42 16.99 10.31
N ILE A 41 -8.48 17.73 9.20
CA ILE A 41 -9.03 17.28 7.93
C ILE A 41 -8.06 17.69 6.84
N ALA A 42 -7.86 16.83 5.84
CA ALA A 42 -7.05 17.14 4.68
C ALA A 42 -7.77 16.72 3.41
N GLY A 43 -7.56 17.46 2.34
CA GLY A 43 -7.99 17.13 1.00
C GLY A 43 -6.82 17.14 0.04
N ARG A 44 -6.82 16.24 -0.92
CA ARG A 44 -5.88 16.21 -2.04
C ARG A 44 -6.66 16.05 -3.34
N TYR A 45 -6.25 16.83 -4.32
CA TYR A 45 -6.60 16.61 -5.71
C TYR A 45 -5.32 16.43 -6.50
N PHE A 46 -5.29 15.40 -7.35
CA PHE A 46 -4.19 15.08 -8.22
C PHE A 46 -4.75 14.81 -9.62
N TYR A 47 -4.14 15.45 -10.61
CA TYR A 47 -4.40 15.22 -12.01
C TYR A 47 -3.07 15.09 -12.74
N GLU A 48 -2.96 14.10 -13.61
CA GLU A 48 -1.77 13.86 -14.42
C GLU A 48 -2.15 13.33 -15.80
N ASP A 49 -1.63 13.98 -16.82
CA ASP A 49 -1.50 13.43 -18.18
C ASP A 49 -0.04 13.06 -18.40
N ARG A 50 0.21 11.81 -18.66
CA ARG A 50 1.55 11.28 -18.89
C ARG A 50 1.56 10.47 -20.19
N TRP A 51 2.57 10.71 -21.03
CA TRP A 51 2.69 10.01 -22.28
C TRP A 51 4.16 9.81 -22.68
N GLY A 52 4.38 8.87 -23.59
CA GLY A 52 5.65 8.57 -24.23
C GLY A 52 5.44 7.63 -25.39
N GLY A 53 6.47 7.42 -26.23
CA GLY A 53 6.41 6.59 -27.41
C GLY A 53 7.35 7.08 -28.51
N GLU A 54 7.00 6.86 -29.75
CA GLU A 54 7.77 7.40 -30.89
C GLU A 54 7.85 8.93 -30.78
N MET A 55 9.00 9.49 -31.18
CA MET A 55 9.31 10.93 -31.08
C MET A 55 8.26 11.85 -31.72
N GLN A 56 7.56 11.38 -32.72
CA GLN A 56 6.51 12.12 -33.44
C GLN A 56 5.11 11.98 -32.80
N TRP A 57 4.97 11.12 -31.76
CA TRP A 57 3.68 10.88 -31.14
C TRP A 57 3.15 12.15 -30.48
N ASN A 58 1.86 12.36 -30.62
CA ASN A 58 1.10 13.40 -29.96
C ASN A 58 -0.34 12.91 -29.69
N PRO A 59 -1.17 13.61 -28.89
CA PRO A 59 -2.50 13.15 -28.52
C PRO A 59 -3.46 12.82 -29.68
N SER A 60 -3.21 13.32 -30.92
CA SER A 60 -4.05 12.97 -32.08
C SER A 60 -3.85 11.53 -32.55
N TYR A 61 -2.72 10.90 -32.23
CA TYR A 61 -2.42 9.49 -32.55
C TYR A 61 -2.89 8.52 -31.48
N ARG A 62 -3.44 9.02 -30.35
CA ARG A 62 -3.84 8.21 -29.21
C ARG A 62 -4.88 7.14 -29.62
N GLY A 63 -4.55 5.85 -29.40
CA GLY A 63 -5.40 4.72 -29.76
C GLY A 63 -5.39 4.36 -31.24
N GLY A 64 -4.54 5.00 -32.05
CA GLY A 64 -4.30 4.67 -33.45
C GLY A 64 -3.18 3.66 -33.65
N ASN A 65 -3.02 3.21 -34.90
CA ASN A 65 -1.99 2.24 -35.30
C ASN A 65 -0.86 2.86 -36.14
N GLU A 66 -0.87 4.18 -36.39
CA GLU A 66 0.08 4.84 -37.27
C GLU A 66 1.40 5.19 -36.58
N VAL A 67 1.30 5.64 -35.32
CA VAL A 67 2.42 6.05 -34.48
C VAL A 67 2.22 5.45 -33.08
N TYR A 68 3.18 4.67 -32.65
CA TYR A 68 3.09 4.04 -31.33
C TYR A 68 3.32 5.05 -30.20
N GLY A 69 2.47 5.00 -29.20
CA GLY A 69 2.65 5.71 -27.95
C GLY A 69 1.74 5.19 -26.87
N GLU A 70 2.15 5.48 -25.66
CA GLU A 70 1.42 5.17 -24.44
C GLU A 70 1.02 6.46 -23.75
N SER A 71 -0.21 6.52 -23.31
CA SER A 71 -0.71 7.68 -22.55
C SER A 71 -1.53 7.24 -21.38
N ILE A 72 -1.29 7.86 -20.21
CA ILE A 72 -1.94 7.55 -18.95
C ILE A 72 -2.49 8.84 -18.39
N TYR A 73 -3.81 8.98 -18.38
CA TYR A 73 -4.53 10.11 -17.78
C TYR A 73 -5.10 9.66 -16.45
N THR A 74 -4.70 10.34 -15.38
CA THR A 74 -5.07 9.99 -14.02
C THR A 74 -5.74 11.16 -13.34
N SER A 75 -6.90 10.92 -12.74
CA SER A 75 -7.57 11.87 -11.81
C SER A 75 -7.75 11.18 -10.46
N ARG A 76 -7.37 11.87 -9.38
CA ARG A 76 -7.52 11.34 -8.03
C ARG A 76 -7.96 12.42 -7.05
N PHE A 77 -9.00 12.11 -6.31
CA PHE A 77 -9.45 12.92 -5.18
C PHE A 77 -9.31 12.13 -3.89
N GLU A 78 -8.86 12.79 -2.81
CA GLU A 78 -8.75 12.18 -1.49
C GLU A 78 -9.21 13.15 -0.42
N ILE A 79 -9.86 12.59 0.61
CA ILE A 79 -10.15 13.28 1.86
C ILE A 79 -9.71 12.40 3.03
N LEU A 80 -9.12 13.01 4.06
CA LEU A 80 -8.58 12.34 5.23
C LEU A 80 -9.00 13.12 6.48
N GLY A 81 -9.34 12.44 7.55
CA GLY A 81 -9.68 13.12 8.78
C GLY A 81 -9.34 12.32 10.04
N ASP A 82 -9.08 13.06 11.11
CA ASP A 82 -8.82 12.51 12.44
C ASP A 82 -9.52 13.40 13.47
N TYR A 83 -10.45 12.83 14.23
CA TYR A 83 -11.29 13.52 15.17
C TYR A 83 -11.32 12.81 16.51
N GLN A 84 -10.75 13.44 17.55
CA GLN A 84 -10.88 12.94 18.91
C GLN A 84 -12.26 13.27 19.48
N LEU A 85 -13.01 12.27 19.94
CA LEU A 85 -14.33 12.46 20.50
C LEU A 85 -14.31 13.34 21.77
N PRO A 86 -15.35 14.16 22.01
CA PRO A 86 -15.42 15.04 23.16
C PRO A 86 -15.91 14.31 24.43
N ILE A 87 -15.31 13.17 24.73
CA ILE A 87 -15.60 12.34 25.92
C ILE A 87 -14.38 12.27 26.83
N THR A 88 -14.53 11.68 28.02
CA THR A 88 -13.45 11.56 29.01
C THR A 88 -12.36 10.59 28.55
N GLU A 89 -12.76 9.50 27.93
CA GLU A 89 -11.84 8.51 27.39
C GLU A 89 -11.20 9.02 26.08
N LYS A 90 -10.00 8.56 25.79
CA LYS A 90 -9.29 8.91 24.56
C LYS A 90 -9.78 8.01 23.42
N VAL A 91 -10.81 8.47 22.73
CA VAL A 91 -11.36 7.81 21.55
C VAL A 91 -11.16 8.70 20.34
N ASN A 92 -10.54 8.15 19.30
CA ASN A 92 -10.32 8.83 18.04
C ASN A 92 -11.15 8.17 16.94
N PHE A 93 -11.79 8.99 16.12
CA PHE A 93 -12.39 8.59 14.85
C PHE A 93 -11.49 9.03 13.72
N GLN A 94 -11.04 8.08 12.90
CA GLN A 94 -10.24 8.34 11.71
C GLN A 94 -11.03 7.88 10.49
N PHE A 95 -10.97 8.67 9.42
CA PHE A 95 -11.64 8.32 8.17
C PHE A 95 -10.83 8.77 6.97
N SER A 96 -11.02 8.07 5.87
CA SER A 96 -10.53 8.49 4.56
C SER A 96 -11.47 8.06 3.46
N TYR A 97 -11.42 8.82 2.37
CA TYR A 97 -12.05 8.47 1.11
C TYR A 97 -11.10 8.81 -0.03
N SER A 98 -10.99 7.92 -0.99
CA SER A 98 -10.28 8.18 -2.24
C SER A 98 -11.12 7.73 -3.42
N ASP A 99 -11.10 8.54 -4.48
CA ASP A 99 -11.65 8.24 -5.80
C ASP A 99 -10.52 8.39 -6.81
N HIS A 100 -10.26 7.34 -7.58
CA HIS A 100 -9.18 7.27 -8.54
C HIS A 100 -9.73 6.78 -9.89
N ASP A 101 -9.59 7.62 -10.91
CA ASP A 101 -9.92 7.30 -12.28
C ASP A 101 -8.64 7.26 -13.12
N GLN A 102 -8.51 6.21 -13.91
CA GLN A 102 -7.43 6.03 -14.87
C GLN A 102 -8.00 5.81 -16.27
N ASN A 103 -7.51 6.58 -17.22
CA ASN A 103 -7.81 6.41 -18.64
C ASN A 103 -6.49 6.30 -19.39
N SER A 104 -6.08 5.08 -19.66
CA SER A 104 -4.80 4.78 -20.32
C SER A 104 -5.04 4.20 -21.70
N VAL A 105 -4.07 4.39 -22.58
CA VAL A 105 -4.02 3.73 -23.89
C VAL A 105 -2.57 3.33 -24.15
N TYR A 106 -2.35 2.06 -24.45
CA TYR A 106 -1.07 1.45 -24.75
C TYR A 106 -1.09 1.03 -26.24
N GLY A 107 -0.48 1.83 -27.10
CA GLY A 107 -0.66 1.69 -28.54
C GLY A 107 -2.13 1.89 -28.93
N ASN A 108 -2.81 0.82 -29.32
CA ASN A 108 -4.25 0.80 -29.63
C ASN A 108 -5.12 0.13 -28.57
N THR A 109 -4.54 -0.31 -27.46
CA THR A 109 -5.24 -1.01 -26.37
C THR A 109 -5.67 -0.03 -25.28
N PRO A 110 -6.98 0.25 -25.10
CA PRO A 110 -7.46 1.11 -24.03
C PRO A 110 -7.55 0.34 -22.71
N TYR A 111 -7.15 1.00 -21.62
CA TYR A 111 -7.38 0.55 -20.25
C TYR A 111 -8.06 1.67 -19.45
N LEU A 112 -9.29 1.40 -19.04
CA LEU A 112 -10.11 2.33 -18.25
C LEU A 112 -10.37 1.68 -16.89
N ALA A 113 -9.98 2.34 -15.80
CA ALA A 113 -10.17 1.80 -14.46
C ALA A 113 -10.66 2.86 -13.49
N GLN A 114 -11.53 2.44 -12.57
CA GLN A 114 -12.02 3.26 -11.47
C GLN A 114 -11.90 2.51 -10.17
N GLN A 115 -11.34 3.16 -9.15
CA GLN A 115 -11.26 2.63 -7.79
C GLN A 115 -11.77 3.68 -6.79
N ARG A 116 -12.66 3.25 -5.89
CA ARG A 116 -13.13 4.05 -4.75
C ARG A 116 -12.87 3.32 -3.46
N ILE A 117 -12.24 3.97 -2.50
CA ILE A 117 -11.96 3.39 -1.20
C ILE A 117 -12.53 4.31 -0.12
N GLY A 118 -13.48 3.79 0.67
CA GLY A 118 -13.96 4.39 1.89
C GLY A 118 -13.40 3.67 3.10
N PHE A 119 -12.92 4.40 4.10
CA PHE A 119 -12.41 3.82 5.34
C PHE A 119 -12.84 4.65 6.54
N GLY A 120 -13.24 3.97 7.60
CA GLY A 120 -13.52 4.57 8.90
C GLY A 120 -13.10 3.65 10.02
N GLN A 121 -12.51 4.23 11.10
CA GLN A 121 -12.20 3.47 12.30
C GLN A 121 -12.38 4.29 13.56
N LEU A 122 -12.77 3.60 14.64
CA LEU A 122 -12.78 4.09 16.01
C LEU A 122 -11.65 3.41 16.77
N ILE A 123 -10.84 4.18 17.47
CA ILE A 123 -9.72 3.70 18.27
C ILE A 123 -9.88 4.24 19.69
N TRP A 124 -10.00 3.35 20.66
CA TRP A 124 -9.90 3.65 22.08
C TRP A 124 -8.51 3.29 22.58
N ASP A 125 -7.81 4.26 23.19
CA ASP A 125 -6.45 4.17 23.68
C ASP A 125 -6.47 4.44 25.20
N LYS A 126 -6.03 3.46 25.99
CA LYS A 126 -6.04 3.56 27.44
C LYS A 126 -4.78 2.99 28.08
N LYS A 127 -4.14 3.83 28.86
CA LYS A 127 -3.01 3.42 29.69
C LYS A 127 -3.46 3.04 31.08
N VAL A 128 -3.16 1.79 31.50
CA VAL A 128 -3.51 1.25 32.81
C VAL A 128 -2.28 0.58 33.40
N SER A 129 -1.63 1.22 34.38
CA SER A 129 -0.41 0.70 35.03
C SER A 129 0.72 0.43 34.02
N LYS A 130 1.04 -0.84 33.79
CA LYS A 130 2.09 -1.29 32.85
C LYS A 130 1.55 -1.57 31.44
N HIS A 131 0.25 -1.49 31.23
CA HIS A 131 -0.45 -1.82 30.02
C HIS A 131 -0.79 -0.56 29.24
N ASP A 132 -0.52 -0.57 27.95
CA ASP A 132 -0.96 0.43 26.99
C ASP A 132 -1.90 -0.28 26.01
N VAL A 133 -3.22 -0.22 26.31
CA VAL A 133 -4.25 -1.00 25.63
C VAL A 133 -4.87 -0.16 24.52
N LEU A 134 -4.99 -0.74 23.35
CA LEU A 134 -5.66 -0.16 22.20
C LEU A 134 -6.73 -1.13 21.71
N LEU A 135 -7.98 -0.65 21.67
CA LEU A 135 -9.11 -1.37 21.07
C LEU A 135 -9.63 -0.57 19.90
N GLY A 136 -10.05 -1.25 18.85
CA GLY A 136 -10.65 -0.56 17.73
C GLY A 136 -11.60 -1.40 16.91
N ALA A 137 -12.48 -0.68 16.22
CA ALA A 137 -13.36 -1.20 15.19
C ALA A 137 -13.16 -0.38 13.92
N ALA A 138 -13.16 -1.04 12.78
CA ALA A 138 -13.00 -0.38 11.50
C ALA A 138 -13.94 -0.95 10.45
N VAL A 139 -14.19 -0.18 9.41
CA VAL A 139 -14.85 -0.63 8.19
C VAL A 139 -14.08 -0.07 7.00
N ARG A 140 -13.85 -0.90 6.01
CA ARG A 140 -13.31 -0.54 4.71
C ARG A 140 -14.29 -0.94 3.64
N TYR A 141 -14.60 -0.01 2.76
CA TYR A 141 -15.32 -0.25 1.52
C TYR A 141 -14.36 -0.05 0.36
N ASN A 142 -14.35 -0.98 -0.58
CA ASN A 142 -13.57 -0.91 -1.81
C ASN A 142 -14.49 -1.22 -2.99
N TYR A 143 -14.49 -0.30 -3.95
CA TYR A 143 -15.10 -0.46 -5.26
C TYR A 143 -13.99 -0.45 -6.30
N TYR A 144 -14.02 -1.40 -7.21
CA TYR A 144 -13.11 -1.47 -8.34
C TYR A 144 -13.84 -1.89 -9.61
N ASN A 145 -13.55 -1.25 -10.72
CA ASN A 145 -14.05 -1.63 -12.03
C ASN A 145 -13.03 -1.26 -13.11
N ASP A 146 -12.87 -2.10 -14.13
CA ASP A 146 -12.08 -1.82 -15.32
C ASP A 146 -12.74 -2.41 -16.57
N ASN A 147 -12.16 -2.12 -17.75
CA ASN A 147 -12.67 -2.61 -19.03
C ASN A 147 -11.98 -3.87 -19.54
N THR A 148 -11.25 -4.60 -18.70
CA THR A 148 -10.59 -5.84 -19.09
C THR A 148 -11.53 -7.04 -19.04
N THR A 149 -11.16 -8.12 -19.71
CA THR A 149 -11.93 -9.37 -19.73
C THR A 149 -11.93 -10.09 -18.38
N ALA A 150 -11.00 -9.78 -17.48
CA ALA A 150 -10.95 -10.35 -16.14
C ALA A 150 -11.93 -9.68 -15.18
N THR A 151 -12.37 -8.46 -15.46
CA THR A 151 -13.34 -7.71 -14.65
C THR A 151 -14.71 -7.74 -15.34
N LEU A 152 -15.39 -8.87 -15.26
CA LEU A 152 -16.71 -9.03 -15.88
C LEU A 152 -17.79 -8.13 -15.26
N ASN A 153 -17.66 -7.84 -13.97
CA ASN A 153 -18.51 -6.94 -13.20
C ASN A 153 -17.66 -6.13 -12.23
N ALA A 154 -18.17 -4.97 -11.84
CA ALA A 154 -17.56 -4.17 -10.79
C ALA A 154 -17.44 -4.99 -9.49
N ASP A 155 -16.29 -4.93 -8.84
CA ASP A 155 -16.00 -5.58 -7.57
C ASP A 155 -16.30 -4.62 -6.42
N GLU A 156 -17.22 -5.02 -5.53
CA GLU A 156 -17.60 -4.24 -4.35
C GLU A 156 -17.40 -5.07 -3.09
N VAL A 157 -16.53 -4.61 -2.21
CA VAL A 157 -16.18 -5.32 -0.99
C VAL A 157 -16.28 -4.41 0.21
N THR A 158 -16.96 -4.90 1.25
CA THR A 158 -16.99 -4.26 2.56
C THR A 158 -16.32 -5.17 3.58
N ILE A 159 -15.31 -4.66 4.27
CA ILE A 159 -14.51 -5.38 5.24
C ILE A 159 -14.68 -4.73 6.62
N PRO A 160 -15.62 -5.18 7.46
CA PRO A 160 -15.66 -4.84 8.87
C PRO A 160 -14.50 -5.52 9.61
N SER A 161 -13.96 -4.84 10.62
CA SER A 161 -12.78 -5.27 11.34
C SER A 161 -12.88 -4.93 12.82
N LEU A 162 -12.32 -5.80 13.67
CA LEU A 162 -12.08 -5.55 15.08
C LEU A 162 -10.62 -5.82 15.40
N PHE A 163 -10.03 -5.03 16.30
CA PHE A 163 -8.65 -5.26 16.71
C PHE A 163 -8.41 -4.89 18.16
N ILE A 164 -7.50 -5.60 18.77
CA ILE A 164 -6.99 -5.37 20.11
C ILE A 164 -5.47 -5.44 20.10
N GLN A 165 -4.85 -4.57 20.87
CA GLN A 165 -3.42 -4.57 21.12
C GLN A 165 -3.15 -4.18 22.56
N ASP A 166 -2.15 -4.80 23.18
CA ASP A 166 -1.64 -4.42 24.50
C ASP A 166 -0.10 -4.36 24.46
N GLU A 167 0.47 -3.21 24.75
CA GLU A 167 1.91 -3.09 25.00
C GLU A 167 2.15 -3.14 26.51
N ILE A 168 2.77 -4.21 26.97
CA ILE A 168 3.08 -4.48 28.37
C ILE A 168 4.52 -4.02 28.66
N SER A 169 4.69 -2.97 29.45
CA SER A 169 6.00 -2.50 29.91
C SER A 169 6.42 -3.24 31.18
N PHE A 170 7.24 -4.29 31.05
CA PHE A 170 7.76 -5.01 32.22
C PHE A 170 8.73 -4.16 33.05
N THR A 171 9.61 -3.46 32.33
CA THR A 171 10.58 -2.53 32.92
C THR A 171 10.78 -1.35 31.95
N LYS A 172 11.59 -0.35 32.33
CA LYS A 172 12.00 0.73 31.40
C LYS A 172 12.77 0.21 30.18
N LYS A 173 13.34 -1.01 30.29
CA LYS A 173 14.19 -1.62 29.26
C LYS A 173 13.46 -2.67 28.42
N GLN A 174 12.32 -3.18 28.85
CA GLN A 174 11.66 -4.31 28.23
C GLN A 174 10.17 -4.05 28.08
N SER A 175 9.65 -4.24 26.87
CA SER A 175 8.22 -4.26 26.60
C SER A 175 7.86 -5.39 25.64
N LEU A 176 6.65 -5.90 25.79
CA LEU A 176 6.04 -6.91 24.93
C LEU A 176 4.73 -6.35 24.40
N LEU A 177 4.58 -6.34 23.11
CA LEU A 177 3.34 -6.01 22.44
C LEU A 177 2.68 -7.29 21.92
N LEU A 178 1.43 -7.47 22.27
CA LEU A 178 0.56 -8.51 21.75
C LEU A 178 -0.57 -7.84 20.99
N GLY A 179 -0.88 -8.30 19.80
CA GLY A 179 -1.95 -7.75 19.00
C GLY A 179 -2.69 -8.83 18.24
N MET A 180 -3.97 -8.61 18.00
CA MET A 180 -4.82 -9.46 17.18
C MET A 180 -5.81 -8.59 16.42
N ARG A 181 -5.99 -8.89 15.16
CA ARG A 181 -6.99 -8.28 14.31
C ARG A 181 -7.83 -9.37 13.67
N TYR A 182 -9.11 -9.13 13.62
CA TYR A 182 -10.10 -9.91 12.89
C TYR A 182 -10.71 -9.03 11.80
N ASP A 183 -10.70 -9.53 10.58
CA ASP A 183 -11.35 -8.95 9.41
C ASP A 183 -12.36 -9.96 8.86
N TYR A 184 -13.47 -9.49 8.36
CA TYR A 184 -14.41 -10.30 7.61
C TYR A 184 -14.48 -9.77 6.17
N ASP A 185 -14.00 -10.56 5.23
CA ASP A 185 -14.15 -10.29 3.80
C ASP A 185 -15.33 -11.09 3.26
N SER A 186 -16.25 -10.44 2.54
CA SER A 186 -17.46 -11.10 2.02
C SER A 186 -17.17 -12.21 1.01
N ARG A 187 -15.97 -12.24 0.42
CA ARG A 187 -15.52 -13.24 -0.56
C ARG A 187 -14.72 -14.37 0.10
N HIS A 188 -13.87 -14.02 1.05
CA HIS A 188 -12.86 -14.92 1.64
C HIS A 188 -13.17 -15.30 3.11
N GLY A 189 -14.24 -14.73 3.71
CA GLY A 189 -14.69 -15.08 5.06
C GLY A 189 -13.84 -14.48 6.17
N ASN A 190 -13.55 -15.28 7.18
CA ASN A 190 -12.91 -14.84 8.43
C ASN A 190 -11.39 -14.84 8.31
N ILE A 191 -10.75 -13.72 8.61
CA ILE A 191 -9.30 -13.55 8.53
C ILE A 191 -8.79 -13.08 9.89
N PHE A 192 -7.82 -13.80 10.46
CA PHE A 192 -7.19 -13.50 11.74
C PHE A 192 -5.72 -13.20 11.56
N THR A 193 -5.27 -12.03 12.03
CA THR A 193 -3.87 -11.61 11.93
C THR A 193 -3.29 -11.30 13.31
N PRO A 194 -2.76 -12.32 14.04
CA PRO A 194 -2.04 -12.12 15.27
C PRO A 194 -0.65 -11.53 15.03
N ARG A 195 -0.17 -10.75 16.00
CA ARG A 195 1.20 -10.23 16.02
C ARG A 195 1.76 -10.19 17.42
N ILE A 196 3.08 -10.36 17.52
CA ILE A 196 3.85 -10.21 18.74
C ILE A 196 5.10 -9.39 18.43
N ALA A 197 5.45 -8.46 19.32
CA ALA A 197 6.69 -7.73 19.23
C ALA A 197 7.34 -7.58 20.60
N TYR A 198 8.62 -7.93 20.70
CA TYR A 198 9.40 -7.77 21.93
C TYR A 198 10.48 -6.73 21.70
N ARG A 199 10.57 -5.77 22.62
CA ARG A 199 11.60 -4.74 22.61
C ARG A 199 12.49 -4.89 23.84
N PHE A 200 13.80 -4.96 23.61
CA PHE A 200 14.80 -4.94 24.66
C PHE A 200 15.79 -3.79 24.44
N LYS A 201 15.98 -3.00 25.48
CA LYS A 201 16.86 -1.83 25.52
C LYS A 201 17.97 -2.07 26.53
N PRO A 202 19.06 -2.79 26.20
CA PRO A 202 20.16 -3.11 27.12
C PRO A 202 20.77 -1.85 27.72
N THR A 203 21.03 -0.86 26.86
CA THR A 203 21.51 0.48 27.25
C THR A 203 20.57 1.56 26.69
N GLU A 204 20.85 2.84 26.99
CA GLU A 204 20.07 3.94 26.40
C GLU A 204 20.29 4.07 24.87
N ASP A 205 21.40 3.53 24.37
CA ASP A 205 21.84 3.66 22.99
C ASP A 205 21.61 2.39 22.15
N ASP A 206 21.23 1.28 22.79
CA ASP A 206 21.01 -0.01 22.13
C ASP A 206 19.54 -0.40 22.21
N ILE A 207 18.94 -0.73 21.08
CA ILE A 207 17.56 -1.24 21.02
C ILE A 207 17.52 -2.46 20.13
N ILE A 208 17.04 -3.58 20.68
CA ILE A 208 16.77 -4.81 19.95
C ILE A 208 15.24 -4.98 19.89
N ARG A 209 14.71 -5.26 18.70
CA ARG A 209 13.30 -5.59 18.48
C ARG A 209 13.21 -6.93 17.77
N LEU A 210 12.31 -7.77 18.28
CA LEU A 210 11.91 -9.01 17.64
C LEU A 210 10.44 -8.95 17.37
N ASN A 211 10.02 -9.14 16.13
CA ASN A 211 8.64 -9.09 15.69
C ASN A 211 8.29 -10.39 14.98
N ALA A 212 7.08 -10.89 15.22
CA ALA A 212 6.49 -11.97 14.46
C ALA A 212 5.00 -11.75 14.29
N GLY A 213 4.44 -12.20 13.19
CA GLY A 213 3.02 -12.06 12.91
C GLY A 213 2.63 -12.71 11.60
N THR A 214 1.33 -12.70 11.34
CA THR A 214 0.77 -13.12 10.06
C THR A 214 0.31 -11.90 9.27
N GLY A 215 0.20 -12.06 7.96
CA GLY A 215 -0.37 -11.07 7.06
C GLY A 215 -1.20 -11.75 6.00
N PHE A 216 -2.13 -11.00 5.44
CA PHE A 216 -2.86 -11.40 4.26
C PHE A 216 -2.93 -10.25 3.25
N ARG A 217 -3.09 -10.60 1.98
CA ARG A 217 -3.28 -9.63 0.90
C ARG A 217 -4.30 -10.17 -0.10
N VAL A 218 -5.36 -9.39 -0.32
CA VAL A 218 -6.27 -9.62 -1.43
C VAL A 218 -5.72 -8.87 -2.63
N VAL A 219 -5.31 -9.59 -3.64
CA VAL A 219 -4.64 -9.03 -4.82
C VAL A 219 -5.66 -8.55 -5.84
N ASN A 220 -5.40 -7.36 -6.41
CA ASN A 220 -6.01 -6.92 -7.65
C ASN A 220 -4.93 -6.94 -8.73
N LEU A 221 -4.99 -7.91 -9.62
CA LEU A 221 -3.95 -8.20 -10.61
C LEU A 221 -3.68 -7.01 -11.55
N PHE A 222 -4.72 -6.30 -11.95
CA PHE A 222 -4.58 -5.21 -12.92
C PHE A 222 -3.97 -3.94 -12.33
N THR A 223 -4.02 -3.73 -11.02
CA THR A 223 -3.34 -2.61 -10.39
C THR A 223 -1.86 -2.90 -10.08
N GLU A 224 -1.43 -4.16 -10.14
CA GLU A 224 -0.09 -4.60 -9.74
C GLU A 224 0.78 -5.01 -10.92
N GLU A 225 0.20 -5.49 -12.03
CA GLU A 225 0.92 -6.04 -13.19
C GLU A 225 0.76 -5.19 -14.44
N HIS A 226 1.79 -4.42 -14.78
CA HIS A 226 1.80 -3.58 -15.97
C HIS A 226 1.64 -4.40 -17.28
N ALA A 227 2.21 -5.60 -17.34
CA ALA A 227 2.10 -6.47 -18.52
C ALA A 227 0.64 -6.90 -18.79
N ALA A 228 -0.19 -7.02 -17.76
CA ALA A 228 -1.62 -7.31 -17.90
C ALA A 228 -2.40 -6.14 -18.51
N LEU A 229 -1.91 -4.90 -18.33
CA LEU A 229 -2.58 -3.68 -18.81
C LEU A 229 -2.32 -3.40 -20.30
N THR A 230 -1.20 -3.87 -20.85
CA THR A 230 -0.76 -3.50 -22.19
C THR A 230 -1.53 -4.21 -23.31
N GLY A 231 -2.31 -5.26 -22.98
CA GLY A 231 -3.01 -6.09 -23.97
C GLY A 231 -2.10 -6.91 -24.88
N ALA A 232 -0.79 -6.98 -24.56
CA ALA A 232 0.16 -7.75 -25.34
C ALA A 232 -0.05 -9.27 -25.22
N ARG A 233 -0.67 -9.70 -24.11
CA ARG A 233 -1.05 -11.09 -23.83
C ARG A 233 -2.44 -11.12 -23.19
N ASP A 234 -3.21 -12.18 -23.46
CA ASP A 234 -4.48 -12.41 -22.78
C ASP A 234 -4.24 -12.77 -21.31
N VAL A 235 -4.96 -12.13 -20.41
CA VAL A 235 -4.91 -12.48 -18.98
C VAL A 235 -5.98 -13.51 -18.67
N ILE A 236 -5.56 -14.64 -18.13
CA ILE A 236 -6.40 -15.73 -17.72
C ILE A 236 -6.31 -15.91 -16.21
N ILE A 237 -7.46 -16.02 -15.55
CA ILE A 237 -7.57 -16.39 -14.14
C ILE A 237 -8.31 -17.74 -14.14
N GLU A 238 -7.58 -18.83 -13.82
CA GLU A 238 -8.13 -20.17 -13.95
C GLU A 238 -9.16 -20.49 -12.86
N GLU A 239 -8.94 -19.98 -11.66
CA GLU A 239 -9.82 -20.18 -10.50
C GLU A 239 -10.02 -18.87 -9.72
N THR A 240 -10.96 -18.88 -8.77
CA THR A 240 -11.10 -17.77 -7.83
C THR A 240 -9.86 -17.70 -6.96
N LEU A 241 -9.06 -16.63 -7.14
CA LEU A 241 -7.84 -16.46 -6.40
C LEU A 241 -8.12 -16.23 -4.90
N ASP A 242 -7.56 -17.09 -4.07
CA ASP A 242 -7.56 -16.92 -2.63
C ASP A 242 -6.57 -15.85 -2.19
N PRO A 243 -6.80 -15.16 -1.06
CA PRO A 243 -5.86 -14.18 -0.56
C PRO A 243 -4.48 -14.78 -0.31
N GLU A 244 -3.43 -14.03 -0.62
CA GLU A 244 -2.10 -14.40 -0.18
C GLU A 244 -2.01 -14.37 1.34
N GLU A 245 -1.43 -15.40 1.92
CA GLU A 245 -1.21 -15.51 3.35
C GLU A 245 0.28 -15.68 3.65
N SER A 246 0.74 -15.06 4.72
CA SER A 246 2.15 -15.10 5.10
C SER A 246 2.37 -15.12 6.61
N TYR A 247 3.50 -15.72 6.98
CA TYR A 247 4.09 -15.66 8.32
C TYR A 247 5.41 -14.90 8.23
N ASN A 248 5.57 -13.89 9.06
CA ASN A 248 6.77 -13.06 9.07
C ASN A 248 7.44 -13.08 10.44
N ILE A 249 8.77 -13.15 10.43
CA ILE A 249 9.62 -12.86 11.59
C ILE A 249 10.68 -11.84 11.18
N ASN A 250 10.90 -10.85 12.05
CA ASN A 250 11.88 -9.79 11.83
C ASN A 250 12.64 -9.53 13.12
N ILE A 251 13.96 -9.37 13.01
CA ILE A 251 14.82 -8.85 14.06
C ILE A 251 15.42 -7.52 13.61
N ASN A 252 15.38 -6.54 14.50
CA ASN A 252 15.98 -5.22 14.26
C ASN A 252 16.92 -4.87 15.42
N TYR A 253 18.09 -4.35 15.09
CA TYR A 253 19.05 -3.81 16.05
C TYR A 253 19.40 -2.36 15.68
N LEU A 254 19.19 -1.45 16.62
CA LEU A 254 19.55 -0.05 16.50
C LEU A 254 20.62 0.28 17.55
N LYS A 255 21.71 0.89 17.09
CA LYS A 255 22.82 1.37 17.92
C LYS A 255 23.07 2.86 17.66
N LYS A 256 23.16 3.66 18.73
CA LYS A 256 23.61 5.04 18.68
C LYS A 256 25.04 5.16 19.21
N LEU A 257 25.90 5.83 18.47
CA LEU A 257 27.27 6.11 18.86
C LEU A 257 27.52 7.62 18.91
N TYR A 258 27.82 8.12 20.10
CA TYR A 258 28.20 9.52 20.31
C TYR A 258 29.71 9.65 20.31
N LEU A 259 30.24 10.38 19.36
CA LEU A 259 31.66 10.68 19.30
C LEU A 259 32.03 11.93 20.15
N LYS A 260 33.28 11.99 20.58
CA LYS A 260 33.79 13.12 21.43
C LYS A 260 33.69 14.50 20.77
N ASN A 261 33.63 14.56 19.45
CA ASN A 261 33.44 15.78 18.65
C ASN A 261 31.99 16.24 18.50
N GLY A 262 31.03 15.54 19.16
CA GLY A 262 29.60 15.85 19.10
C GLY A 262 28.85 15.20 17.92
N MET A 263 29.52 14.43 17.08
CA MET A 263 28.87 13.66 16.00
C MET A 263 28.11 12.49 16.58
N LEU A 264 26.92 12.22 16.03
CA LEU A 264 26.08 11.07 16.32
C LEU A 264 26.03 10.17 15.08
N PHE A 265 26.33 8.90 15.24
CA PHE A 265 26.07 7.88 14.23
C PHE A 265 24.96 6.96 14.74
N THR A 266 23.99 6.68 13.88
CA THR A 266 22.95 5.70 14.13
C THR A 266 23.12 4.54 13.17
N PHE A 267 23.34 3.34 13.72
CA PHE A 267 23.35 2.09 12.96
C PHE A 267 22.03 1.41 13.16
N ASP A 268 21.33 1.10 12.07
CA ASP A 268 20.06 0.39 12.07
C ASP A 268 20.16 -0.80 11.13
N THR A 269 20.08 -2.00 11.71
CA THR A 269 20.18 -3.26 10.97
C THR A 269 18.93 -4.10 11.20
N SER A 270 18.34 -4.60 10.13
CA SER A 270 17.21 -5.52 10.19
C SER A 270 17.47 -6.76 9.37
N ALA A 271 17.00 -7.90 9.85
CA ALA A 271 16.93 -9.15 9.10
C ALA A 271 15.50 -9.70 9.19
N TRP A 272 14.99 -10.23 8.08
CA TRP A 272 13.63 -10.77 8.03
C TRP A 272 13.57 -12.07 7.26
N TYR A 273 12.55 -12.84 7.62
CA TYR A 273 12.11 -14.03 6.92
C TYR A 273 10.60 -14.01 6.81
N THR A 274 10.08 -14.13 5.60
CA THR A 274 8.65 -14.26 5.32
C THR A 274 8.40 -15.55 4.57
N TYR A 275 7.45 -16.32 5.06
CA TYR A 275 6.99 -17.58 4.47
C TYR A 275 5.56 -17.36 3.97
N PHE A 276 5.33 -17.54 2.67
CA PHE A 276 4.02 -17.45 2.05
C PHE A 276 3.46 -18.84 1.86
N THR A 277 2.26 -19.06 2.38
CA THR A 277 1.53 -20.32 2.24
C THR A 277 0.64 -20.33 1.01
N ASN A 278 0.29 -19.17 0.52
CA ASN A 278 -0.61 -18.97 -0.60
C ASN A 278 -0.22 -17.68 -1.33
N ALA A 279 0.71 -17.76 -2.27
CA ALA A 279 1.13 -16.64 -3.10
C ALA A 279 0.42 -16.74 -4.46
N ILE A 280 0.06 -15.60 -5.04
CA ILE A 280 -0.46 -15.54 -6.40
C ILE A 280 0.72 -15.30 -7.33
N ILE A 281 0.88 -16.17 -8.32
CA ILE A 281 1.98 -16.12 -9.28
C ILE A 281 1.47 -16.08 -10.71
N PRO A 282 2.13 -15.30 -11.60
CA PRO A 282 1.89 -15.35 -13.03
C PRO A 282 2.72 -16.46 -13.68
N ASP A 283 2.06 -17.26 -14.51
CA ASP A 283 2.72 -18.18 -15.45
C ASP A 283 2.84 -17.49 -16.83
N TYR A 284 4.06 -17.24 -17.24
CA TYR A 284 4.42 -16.63 -18.53
C TYR A 284 4.87 -17.65 -19.58
N ASP A 285 5.08 -18.90 -19.18
CA ASP A 285 5.81 -19.92 -19.94
C ASP A 285 4.88 -20.95 -20.60
N THR A 286 3.75 -21.27 -19.97
CA THR A 286 2.80 -22.27 -20.49
C THR A 286 2.22 -21.87 -21.85
N ASN A 287 1.90 -20.58 -22.04
CA ASN A 287 1.41 -20.07 -23.33
C ASN A 287 2.00 -18.69 -23.62
N PRO A 288 2.77 -18.52 -24.73
CA PRO A 288 3.41 -17.25 -25.05
C PRO A 288 2.44 -16.10 -25.34
N ASN A 289 1.16 -16.38 -25.59
CA ASN A 289 0.12 -15.38 -25.82
C ASN A 289 -0.73 -15.07 -24.59
N GLN A 290 -0.46 -15.74 -23.46
CA GLN A 290 -1.26 -15.62 -22.24
C GLN A 290 -0.38 -15.34 -21.02
N ILE A 291 -0.98 -14.74 -20.02
CA ILE A 291 -0.48 -14.67 -18.63
C ILE A 291 -1.53 -15.37 -17.79
N ILE A 292 -1.18 -16.52 -17.21
CA ILE A 292 -2.11 -17.30 -16.39
C ILE A 292 -1.79 -17.02 -14.93
N TYR A 293 -2.79 -16.55 -14.16
CA TYR A 293 -2.66 -16.32 -12.74
C TYR A 293 -3.35 -17.41 -11.95
N ASP A 294 -2.64 -17.95 -11.00
CA ASP A 294 -3.13 -18.95 -10.07
C ASP A 294 -2.49 -18.81 -8.69
N ASN A 295 -3.10 -19.41 -7.68
CA ASN A 295 -2.47 -19.59 -6.39
C ASN A 295 -1.34 -20.63 -6.47
N LEU A 296 -0.20 -20.32 -5.87
CA LEU A 296 0.96 -21.21 -5.88
C LEU A 296 0.65 -22.54 -5.16
N ASP A 297 0.77 -23.65 -5.88
CA ASP A 297 0.74 -24.98 -5.26
C ASP A 297 2.10 -25.23 -4.56
N GLY A 298 2.15 -24.89 -3.26
CA GLY A 298 3.35 -24.99 -2.45
C GLY A 298 3.59 -23.81 -1.55
N TYR A 299 4.80 -23.28 -1.55
CA TYR A 299 5.17 -22.12 -0.72
C TYR A 299 6.20 -21.22 -1.42
N SER A 300 6.22 -19.97 -1.00
CA SER A 300 7.26 -19.02 -1.39
C SER A 300 7.93 -18.43 -0.15
N THR A 301 9.18 -17.99 -0.27
CA THR A 301 9.90 -17.36 0.83
C THR A 301 10.58 -16.07 0.38
N SER A 302 10.58 -15.07 1.27
CA SER A 302 11.35 -13.85 1.10
C SER A 302 12.25 -13.67 2.30
N THR A 303 13.55 -13.48 2.07
CA THR A 303 14.54 -13.21 3.12
C THR A 303 15.36 -11.99 2.76
N GLY A 304 15.79 -11.25 3.76
CA GLY A 304 16.68 -10.13 3.50
C GLY A 304 17.33 -9.59 4.76
N ILE A 305 18.37 -8.79 4.51
CA ILE A 305 19.07 -8.01 5.52
C ILE A 305 19.17 -6.58 5.00
N SER A 306 18.82 -5.61 5.84
CA SER A 306 19.05 -4.19 5.57
C SER A 306 20.03 -3.62 6.58
N PHE A 307 20.84 -2.66 6.14
CA PHE A 307 21.82 -1.96 6.96
C PHE A 307 21.82 -0.48 6.60
N ASN A 308 21.55 0.36 7.59
CA ASN A 308 21.53 1.81 7.47
C ASN A 308 22.55 2.43 8.42
N ILE A 309 23.21 3.50 7.97
CA ILE A 309 24.07 4.37 8.79
C ILE A 309 23.63 5.81 8.53
N ASP A 310 23.27 6.53 9.60
CA ASP A 310 22.96 7.95 9.60
C ASP A 310 23.98 8.72 10.47
#